data_cf7bfd80db0573c7b2f84604641783ab
#
_entry.id   cf7bfd80db0573c7b2f84604641783ab
#
_cell.length_a   1.000
_cell.length_b   1.000
_cell.length_c   1.000
_cell.angle_alpha   90.00
_cell.angle_beta   90.00
_cell.angle_gamma   90.00
#
_symmetry.space_group_name_H-M   'P 1'
#
loop_
_entity.id
_entity.type
_entity.pdbx_description
1 polymer ?
#
loop_
_entity_poly.entity_id
_entity_poly.type
_entity_poly.pdbx_seq_one_letter_code
_entity_poly.pdbx_strand_id
1 'polypeptide(L)'
;MKVLLKITFIIIIIFFYQCDKDKKIRKNSVDIKKKETQKNKKEKEIIKRWDSLNSKNVEAFFTAYGQQNKETKIIIKTKFGNIKLRLYEDVPIHRANFIFLTKIKYFNTTEIYRVAKNFVIQGGNSDETYTTKQRRLYGNYRIKPEFKSNRKHKYGALAAARSWTNNPNKLSNPFEFYMVHNRNGAHHLNKEHTVFGEVISGFDTMDKISKVKVGKDEWPTEDIRMTIEIVE
;
A
#
# COMPACT_ATOMS: atom_id res chain seq x y z
N MET A 1 -4.34 -68.16 19.56
CA MET A 1 -5.14 -67.21 20.35
C MET A 1 -4.36 -65.98 20.84
N LYS A 2 -3.12 -66.05 21.30
CA LYS A 2 -2.34 -64.88 21.81
C LYS A 2 -1.86 -63.88 20.74
N VAL A 3 -1.76 -64.28 19.48
CA VAL A 3 -1.31 -63.41 18.37
C VAL A 3 -2.47 -62.55 17.83
N LEU A 4 -3.68 -63.09 17.77
CA LEU A 4 -4.88 -62.36 17.31
C LEU A 4 -5.26 -61.22 18.27
N LEU A 5 -5.03 -61.40 19.59
CA LEU A 5 -5.35 -60.38 20.61
C LEU A 5 -4.42 -59.17 20.57
N LYS A 6 -3.14 -59.35 20.13
CA LYS A 6 -2.16 -58.26 19.98
C LYS A 6 -2.42 -57.40 18.74
N ILE A 7 -2.95 -58.00 17.68
CA ILE A 7 -3.25 -57.25 16.42
C ILE A 7 -4.49 -56.37 16.62
N THR A 8 -5.53 -56.84 17.32
CA THR A 8 -6.71 -56.04 17.64
C THR A 8 -6.41 -54.86 18.54
N PHE A 9 -5.46 -54.98 19.49
CA PHE A 9 -5.08 -53.87 20.37
C PHE A 9 -4.31 -52.77 19.64
N ILE A 10 -3.47 -53.14 18.66
CA ILE A 10 -2.72 -52.18 17.83
C ILE A 10 -3.66 -51.42 16.89
N ILE A 11 -4.66 -52.03 16.31
CA ILE A 11 -5.66 -51.42 15.44
C ILE A 11 -6.50 -50.38 16.21
N ILE A 12 -6.89 -50.68 17.45
CA ILE A 12 -7.66 -49.75 18.30
C ILE A 12 -6.82 -48.51 18.67
N ILE A 13 -5.51 -48.63 18.94
CA ILE A 13 -4.61 -47.51 19.25
C ILE A 13 -4.46 -46.62 18.05
N ILE A 14 -4.35 -47.16 16.82
CA ILE A 14 -4.21 -46.36 15.58
C ILE A 14 -5.50 -45.57 15.32
N PHE A 15 -6.69 -46.11 15.59
CA PHE A 15 -7.97 -45.42 15.42
C PHE A 15 -8.13 -44.23 16.39
N PHE A 16 -7.66 -44.33 17.62
CA PHE A 16 -7.70 -43.24 18.60
C PHE A 16 -6.71 -42.13 18.24
N TYR A 17 -5.53 -42.49 17.70
CA TYR A 17 -4.53 -41.49 17.24
C TYR A 17 -4.97 -40.71 15.98
N GLN A 18 -5.73 -41.34 15.10
CA GLN A 18 -6.29 -40.70 13.90
C GLN A 18 -7.40 -39.70 14.27
N CYS A 19 -8.24 -40.04 15.25
CA CYS A 19 -9.35 -39.19 15.69
C CYS A 19 -8.90 -37.88 16.37
N ASP A 20 -7.75 -37.91 17.08
CA ASP A 20 -7.18 -36.70 17.72
C ASP A 20 -6.50 -35.76 16.74
N LYS A 21 -5.85 -36.28 15.69
CA LYS A 21 -5.29 -35.46 14.60
C LYS A 21 -6.37 -34.72 13.82
N ASP A 22 -7.45 -35.38 13.48
CA ASP A 22 -8.57 -34.80 12.75
C ASP A 22 -9.32 -33.74 13.58
N LYS A 23 -9.45 -33.89 14.87
CA LYS A 23 -9.99 -32.89 15.79
C LYS A 23 -9.09 -31.66 15.88
N LYS A 24 -7.76 -31.83 15.91
CA LYS A 24 -6.79 -30.76 15.98
C LYS A 24 -6.74 -29.98 14.67
N ILE A 25 -6.82 -30.64 13.51
CA ILE A 25 -6.86 -30.01 12.17
C ILE A 25 -8.18 -29.24 12.00
N ARG A 26 -9.32 -29.81 12.39
CA ARG A 26 -10.61 -29.11 12.35
C ARG A 26 -10.66 -27.89 13.26
N LYS A 27 -10.09 -27.98 14.48
CA LYS A 27 -10.00 -26.83 15.40
C LYS A 27 -9.16 -25.73 14.85
N ASN A 28 -7.97 -26.01 14.29
CA ASN A 28 -7.12 -25.04 13.66
C ASN A 28 -7.77 -24.39 12.42
N SER A 29 -8.49 -25.15 11.58
CA SER A 29 -9.18 -24.60 10.41
C SER A 29 -10.37 -23.70 10.80
N VAL A 30 -11.06 -24.00 11.90
CA VAL A 30 -12.15 -23.17 12.44
C VAL A 30 -11.59 -21.87 13.04
N ASP A 31 -10.45 -21.93 13.74
CA ASP A 31 -9.80 -20.74 14.32
C ASP A 31 -9.21 -19.83 13.26
N ILE A 32 -8.66 -20.39 12.18
CA ILE A 32 -8.19 -19.60 11.02
C ILE A 32 -9.38 -18.91 10.33
N LYS A 33 -10.46 -19.65 10.05
CA LYS A 33 -11.68 -19.06 9.46
C LYS A 33 -12.31 -17.99 10.36
N LYS A 34 -12.32 -18.17 11.68
CA LYS A 34 -12.79 -17.14 12.62
C LYS A 34 -11.91 -15.89 12.61
N LYS A 35 -10.59 -16.05 12.58
CA LYS A 35 -9.65 -14.91 12.48
C LYS A 35 -9.80 -14.16 11.17
N GLU A 36 -9.94 -14.84 10.03
CA GLU A 36 -10.19 -14.24 8.73
C GLU A 36 -11.55 -13.54 8.68
N THR A 37 -12.60 -14.15 9.24
CA THR A 37 -13.93 -13.54 9.29
C THR A 37 -13.96 -12.30 10.19
N GLN A 38 -13.24 -12.31 11.31
CA GLN A 38 -13.11 -11.14 12.19
C GLN A 38 -12.26 -10.04 11.55
N LYS A 39 -11.19 -10.39 10.84
CA LYS A 39 -10.36 -9.46 10.09
C LYS A 39 -11.17 -8.80 8.98
N ASN A 40 -11.90 -9.59 8.19
CA ASN A 40 -12.77 -9.09 7.10
C ASN A 40 -13.95 -8.25 7.63
N LYS A 41 -14.49 -8.58 8.82
CA LYS A 41 -15.55 -7.79 9.48
C LYS A 41 -14.99 -6.45 9.95
N LYS A 42 -13.78 -6.43 10.53
CA LYS A 42 -13.10 -5.22 11.00
C LYS A 42 -12.69 -4.32 9.81
N GLU A 43 -12.22 -4.89 8.70
CA GLU A 43 -11.95 -4.17 7.46
C GLU A 43 -13.24 -3.58 6.85
N LYS A 44 -14.35 -4.33 6.83
CA LYS A 44 -15.66 -3.84 6.38
C LYS A 44 -16.24 -2.75 7.29
N GLU A 45 -16.03 -2.83 8.61
CA GLU A 45 -16.45 -1.79 9.56
C GLU A 45 -15.63 -0.51 9.40
N ILE A 46 -14.32 -0.61 9.12
CA ILE A 46 -13.48 0.54 8.79
C ILE A 46 -13.98 1.20 7.51
N ILE A 47 -14.26 0.43 6.47
CA ILE A 47 -14.81 0.91 5.19
C ILE A 47 -16.20 1.53 5.41
N LYS A 48 -17.08 0.89 6.16
CA LYS A 48 -18.48 1.34 6.38
C LYS A 48 -18.58 2.60 7.25
N ARG A 49 -17.64 2.80 8.19
CA ARG A 49 -17.60 3.99 9.06
C ARG A 49 -17.16 5.27 8.31
N TRP A 50 -16.56 5.11 7.11
CA TRP A 50 -15.95 6.19 6.34
C TRP A 50 -16.37 6.16 4.87
N ASP A 51 -17.62 5.79 4.60
CA ASP A 51 -18.21 5.60 3.25
C ASP A 51 -18.02 6.79 2.30
N SER A 52 -17.57 7.94 2.79
CA SER A 52 -17.22 9.08 1.95
C SER A 52 -16.28 10.04 2.67
N LEU A 53 -14.98 9.83 2.50
CA LEU A 53 -14.00 10.86 2.86
C LEU A 53 -14.19 12.06 1.95
N ASN A 54 -14.21 13.25 2.54
CA ASN A 54 -14.41 14.51 1.84
C ASN A 54 -13.61 15.62 2.51
N SER A 55 -13.66 16.83 1.96
CA SER A 55 -12.90 17.99 2.45
C SER A 55 -13.19 18.40 3.90
N LYS A 56 -14.33 17.99 4.46
CA LYS A 56 -14.75 18.35 5.83
C LYS A 56 -14.21 17.36 6.89
N ASN A 57 -14.08 16.07 6.54
CA ASN A 57 -13.76 15.01 7.51
C ASN A 57 -12.37 14.38 7.33
N VAL A 58 -11.70 14.58 6.22
CA VAL A 58 -10.44 13.93 5.86
C VAL A 58 -9.33 14.16 6.89
N GLU A 59 -9.18 15.37 7.39
CA GLU A 59 -8.13 15.74 8.35
C GLU A 59 -8.35 15.06 9.71
N ALA A 60 -9.58 15.15 10.23
CA ALA A 60 -9.95 14.50 11.49
C ALA A 60 -9.81 12.97 11.41
N PHE A 61 -10.23 12.38 10.27
CA PHE A 61 -10.08 10.96 10.05
C PHE A 61 -8.64 10.51 10.07
N PHE A 62 -7.77 11.09 9.24
CA PHE A 62 -6.38 10.65 9.14
C PHE A 62 -5.56 11.01 10.38
N THR A 63 -5.94 12.05 11.14
CA THR A 63 -5.35 12.31 12.45
C THR A 63 -5.63 11.14 13.40
N ALA A 64 -6.90 10.74 13.56
CA ALA A 64 -7.28 9.64 14.44
C ALA A 64 -6.73 8.29 13.94
N TYR A 65 -6.81 8.05 12.62
CA TYR A 65 -6.28 6.84 12.00
C TYR A 65 -4.76 6.71 12.19
N GLY A 66 -4.02 7.79 11.98
CA GLY A 66 -2.56 7.82 12.11
C GLY A 66 -2.05 7.62 13.54
N GLN A 67 -2.86 7.96 14.55
CA GLN A 67 -2.56 7.65 15.96
C GLN A 67 -2.61 6.15 16.26
N GLN A 68 -3.50 5.42 15.58
CA GLN A 68 -3.70 3.98 15.74
C GLN A 68 -2.82 3.16 14.78
N ASN A 69 -2.31 3.76 13.72
CA ASN A 69 -1.54 3.12 12.65
C ASN A 69 -0.23 3.88 12.45
N LYS A 70 0.80 3.46 13.21
CA LYS A 70 2.09 4.15 13.31
C LYS A 70 3.17 3.60 12.39
N GLU A 71 2.82 2.67 11.52
CA GLU A 71 3.75 2.03 10.60
C GLU A 71 4.44 3.08 9.72
N THR A 72 5.74 2.86 9.47
CA THR A 72 6.57 3.77 8.69
C THR A 72 7.34 3.07 7.58
N LYS A 73 7.40 1.74 7.57
CA LYS A 73 8.14 0.97 6.58
C LYS A 73 7.21 0.28 5.60
N ILE A 74 7.47 0.48 4.33
CA ILE A 74 6.65 0.00 3.21
C ILE A 74 7.57 -0.68 2.19
N ILE A 75 7.05 -1.68 1.49
CA ILE A 75 7.69 -2.29 0.33
C ILE A 75 6.74 -2.20 -0.87
N ILE A 76 7.24 -1.65 -1.98
CA ILE A 76 6.62 -1.74 -3.29
C ILE A 76 7.27 -2.91 -4.02
N LYS A 77 6.46 -3.86 -4.48
CA LYS A 77 6.90 -5.03 -5.26
C LYS A 77 6.44 -4.87 -6.69
N THR A 78 7.36 -5.06 -7.64
CA THR A 78 7.11 -5.00 -9.08
C THR A 78 7.82 -6.15 -9.80
N LYS A 79 7.54 -6.33 -11.10
CA LYS A 79 8.29 -7.28 -11.96
C LYS A 79 9.80 -6.97 -12.06
N PHE A 80 10.23 -5.74 -11.73
CA PHE A 80 11.63 -5.30 -11.78
C PHE A 80 12.38 -5.49 -10.47
N GLY A 81 11.68 -5.80 -9.38
CA GLY A 81 12.20 -5.97 -8.04
C GLY A 81 11.40 -5.18 -7.00
N ASN A 82 12.01 -5.03 -5.83
CA ASN A 82 11.41 -4.42 -4.66
C ASN A 82 12.02 -3.04 -4.38
N ILE A 83 11.16 -2.08 -3.95
CA ILE A 83 11.58 -0.76 -3.47
C ILE A 83 11.09 -0.62 -2.03
N LYS A 84 12.02 -0.44 -1.08
CA LYS A 84 11.67 -0.20 0.32
C LYS A 84 11.61 1.30 0.60
N LEU A 85 10.56 1.71 1.28
CA LEU A 85 10.29 3.10 1.62
C LEU A 85 10.23 3.28 3.13
N ARG A 86 10.63 4.46 3.60
CA ARG A 86 10.34 4.99 4.92
C ARG A 86 9.40 6.18 4.80
N LEU A 87 8.27 6.14 5.48
CA LEU A 87 7.34 7.25 5.60
C LEU A 87 7.74 8.15 6.78
N TYR A 88 7.53 9.45 6.64
CA TYR A 88 7.92 10.42 7.66
C TYR A 88 6.81 10.64 8.70
N GLU A 89 7.18 10.58 9.98
CA GLU A 89 6.24 10.77 11.09
C GLU A 89 5.81 12.24 11.24
N ASP A 90 6.66 13.18 10.85
CA ASP A 90 6.39 14.63 10.88
C ASP A 90 5.51 15.13 9.72
N VAL A 91 5.03 14.18 8.87
CA VAL A 91 4.03 14.41 7.80
C VAL A 91 2.86 13.44 8.01
N PRO A 92 2.13 13.57 9.14
CA PRO A 92 1.27 12.52 9.68
C PRO A 92 0.05 12.21 8.80
N ILE A 93 -0.56 13.20 8.13
CA ILE A 93 -1.79 12.98 7.36
C ILE A 93 -1.49 12.22 6.07
N HIS A 94 -0.43 12.60 5.34
CA HIS A 94 -0.01 11.86 4.13
C HIS A 94 0.47 10.46 4.49
N ARG A 95 1.21 10.30 5.59
CA ARG A 95 1.61 8.97 6.09
C ARG A 95 0.37 8.11 6.39
N ALA A 96 -0.58 8.63 7.16
CA ALA A 96 -1.79 7.92 7.55
C ALA A 96 -2.63 7.51 6.32
N ASN A 97 -2.77 8.41 5.35
CA ASN A 97 -3.45 8.13 4.08
C ASN A 97 -2.76 7.00 3.30
N PHE A 98 -1.44 7.05 3.18
CA PHE A 98 -0.70 6.02 2.45
C PHE A 98 -0.83 4.65 3.13
N ILE A 99 -0.72 4.59 4.47
CA ILE A 99 -0.93 3.37 5.26
C ILE A 99 -2.38 2.86 5.11
N PHE A 100 -3.38 3.76 5.16
CA PHE A 100 -4.78 3.41 4.95
C PHE A 100 -4.99 2.73 3.58
N LEU A 101 -4.56 3.37 2.50
CA LEU A 101 -4.69 2.85 1.14
C LEU A 101 -3.91 1.54 0.94
N THR A 102 -2.78 1.37 1.61
CA THR A 102 -2.02 0.11 1.63
C THR A 102 -2.80 -1.01 2.32
N LYS A 103 -3.37 -0.74 3.51
CA LYS A 103 -4.12 -1.75 4.29
C LYS A 103 -5.40 -2.20 3.60
N ILE A 104 -6.10 -1.31 2.90
CA ILE A 104 -7.27 -1.67 2.10
C ILE A 104 -6.92 -2.21 0.72
N LYS A 105 -5.61 -2.37 0.42
CA LYS A 105 -5.06 -2.92 -0.84
C LYS A 105 -5.44 -2.11 -2.09
N TYR A 106 -5.71 -0.81 -1.93
CA TYR A 106 -6.00 0.06 -3.06
C TYR A 106 -4.89 0.02 -4.11
N PHE A 107 -3.63 0.16 -3.68
CA PHE A 107 -2.48 0.19 -4.59
C PHE A 107 -2.28 -1.10 -5.39
N ASN A 108 -2.81 -2.24 -4.93
CA ASN A 108 -2.74 -3.50 -5.67
C ASN A 108 -3.63 -3.52 -6.92
N THR A 109 -4.46 -2.50 -7.10
CA THR A 109 -5.29 -2.28 -8.28
C THR A 109 -4.71 -1.22 -9.21
N THR A 110 -3.48 -0.78 -8.96
CA THR A 110 -2.84 0.34 -9.64
C THR A 110 -1.46 -0.06 -10.18
N GLU A 111 -0.85 0.87 -10.92
CA GLU A 111 0.40 0.68 -11.63
C GLU A 111 1.36 1.83 -11.40
N ILE A 112 2.62 1.63 -11.78
CA ILE A 112 3.53 2.72 -12.15
C ILE A 112 3.08 3.19 -13.54
N TYR A 113 2.26 4.22 -13.57
CA TYR A 113 1.57 4.67 -14.78
C TYR A 113 2.29 5.81 -15.52
N ARG A 114 3.32 6.40 -14.90
CA ARG A 114 4.12 7.47 -15.54
C ARG A 114 5.60 7.33 -15.17
N VAL A 115 6.44 7.34 -16.18
CA VAL A 115 7.91 7.30 -16.02
C VAL A 115 8.52 8.47 -16.81
N ALA A 116 8.75 9.58 -16.11
CA ALA A 116 9.43 10.73 -16.64
C ALA A 116 10.94 10.56 -16.47
N LYS A 117 11.65 10.32 -17.55
CA LYS A 117 13.08 10.04 -17.55
C LYS A 117 13.87 11.17 -16.90
N ASN A 118 14.82 10.82 -16.01
CA ASN A 118 15.62 11.78 -15.24
C ASN A 118 14.78 12.76 -14.40
N PHE A 119 13.57 12.39 -14.02
CA PHE A 119 12.68 13.22 -13.22
C PHE A 119 12.00 12.41 -12.14
N VAL A 120 10.88 11.73 -12.45
CA VAL A 120 10.09 10.99 -11.45
C VAL A 120 9.55 9.67 -12.01
N ILE A 121 9.26 8.74 -11.09
CA ILE A 121 8.50 7.52 -11.30
C ILE A 121 7.21 7.66 -10.49
N GLN A 122 6.06 7.66 -11.16
CA GLN A 122 4.77 7.96 -10.55
C GLN A 122 3.85 6.74 -10.58
N GLY A 123 3.18 6.47 -9.45
CA GLY A 123 2.28 5.35 -9.26
C GLY A 123 0.97 5.73 -8.58
N GLY A 124 0.08 4.75 -8.43
CA GLY A 124 -1.20 4.91 -7.74
C GLY A 124 -2.39 5.20 -8.66
N ASN A 125 -2.23 4.99 -9.96
CA ASN A 125 -3.29 5.05 -10.97
C ASN A 125 -3.20 3.83 -11.90
N SER A 126 -4.21 3.62 -12.73
CA SER A 126 -4.23 2.75 -13.89
C SER A 126 -5.35 3.20 -14.82
N ASP A 127 -5.38 2.72 -16.05
CA ASP A 127 -6.46 2.91 -17.02
C ASP A 127 -7.64 1.93 -16.79
N GLU A 128 -7.47 0.99 -15.88
CA GLU A 128 -8.50 0.01 -15.52
C GLU A 128 -9.74 0.67 -14.90
N THR A 129 -10.90 0.32 -15.43
CA THR A 129 -12.22 0.78 -14.90
C THR A 129 -12.38 0.46 -13.41
N TYR A 130 -11.77 -0.65 -12.96
CA TYR A 130 -11.81 -1.08 -11.57
C TYR A 130 -11.13 -0.07 -10.63
N THR A 131 -9.98 0.48 -10.99
CA THR A 131 -9.28 1.53 -10.21
C THR A 131 -10.16 2.75 -10.02
N THR A 132 -10.83 3.21 -11.08
CA THR A 132 -11.77 4.34 -11.01
C THR A 132 -12.95 4.04 -10.06
N LYS A 133 -13.50 2.82 -10.11
CA LYS A 133 -14.58 2.40 -9.18
C LYS A 133 -14.08 2.40 -7.73
N GLN A 134 -12.89 1.91 -7.45
CA GLN A 134 -12.29 1.90 -6.11
C GLN A 134 -12.11 3.33 -5.58
N ARG A 135 -11.59 4.27 -6.37
CA ARG A 135 -11.46 5.67 -5.96
C ARG A 135 -12.80 6.29 -5.52
N ARG A 136 -13.87 6.00 -6.25
CA ARG A 136 -15.23 6.49 -5.90
C ARG A 136 -15.74 5.93 -4.58
N LEU A 137 -15.39 4.67 -4.25
CA LEU A 137 -15.78 4.05 -2.99
C LEU A 137 -15.15 4.74 -1.76
N TYR A 138 -13.91 5.21 -1.89
CA TYR A 138 -13.20 5.84 -0.77
C TYR A 138 -13.47 7.33 -0.61
N GLY A 139 -14.19 7.94 -1.54
CA GLY A 139 -14.64 9.31 -1.45
C GLY A 139 -13.85 10.31 -2.30
N ASN A 140 -14.40 11.49 -2.43
CA ASN A 140 -13.81 12.61 -3.15
C ASN A 140 -13.14 13.57 -2.17
N TYR A 141 -11.91 13.26 -1.79
CA TYR A 141 -11.14 14.08 -0.88
C TYR A 141 -9.79 14.50 -1.47
N ARG A 142 -9.20 15.50 -0.87
CA ARG A 142 -7.84 15.97 -1.12
C ARG A 142 -7.18 16.19 0.23
N ILE A 143 -5.85 16.14 0.27
CA ILE A 143 -5.08 16.33 1.49
C ILE A 143 -4.41 17.69 1.46
N LYS A 144 -4.55 18.48 2.54
CA LYS A 144 -3.85 19.75 2.69
C LYS A 144 -2.33 19.53 2.68
N PRO A 145 -1.54 20.46 2.12
CA PRO A 145 -0.10 20.31 2.09
C PRO A 145 0.50 20.29 3.50
N GLU A 146 1.46 19.40 3.70
CA GLU A 146 2.27 19.29 4.94
C GLU A 146 3.74 19.60 4.62
N PHE A 147 4.01 20.81 4.09
CA PHE A 147 5.35 21.21 3.71
C PHE A 147 6.28 21.35 4.92
N LYS A 148 7.45 20.71 4.85
CA LYS A 148 8.51 20.79 5.85
C LYS A 148 9.80 21.31 5.22
N SER A 149 10.50 22.21 5.88
CA SER A 149 11.73 22.84 5.38
C SER A 149 12.86 21.84 5.19
N ASN A 150 12.91 20.78 5.99
CA ASN A 150 13.90 19.69 5.94
C ASN A 150 13.51 18.53 5.00
N ARG A 151 12.28 18.50 4.47
CA ARG A 151 11.81 17.47 3.53
C ARG A 151 11.89 18.01 2.09
N LYS A 152 12.99 17.72 1.42
CA LYS A 152 13.28 18.19 0.06
C LYS A 152 13.05 17.08 -0.97
N HIS A 153 12.79 17.49 -2.21
CA HIS A 153 12.71 16.58 -3.37
C HIS A 153 14.12 16.15 -3.82
N LYS A 154 14.86 15.52 -2.92
CA LYS A 154 16.15 14.87 -3.26
C LYS A 154 15.91 13.57 -4.02
N TYR A 155 16.95 12.99 -4.62
CA TYR A 155 16.89 11.64 -5.20
C TYR A 155 16.31 10.62 -4.18
N GLY A 156 15.34 9.83 -4.61
CA GLY A 156 14.63 8.88 -3.76
C GLY A 156 13.54 9.50 -2.87
N ALA A 157 13.28 10.81 -2.91
CA ALA A 157 12.15 11.39 -2.17
C ALA A 157 10.82 10.81 -2.67
N LEU A 158 9.92 10.45 -1.73
CA LEU A 158 8.55 10.03 -1.99
C LEU A 158 7.62 11.21 -1.72
N ALA A 159 6.85 11.61 -2.72
CA ALA A 159 5.97 12.77 -2.63
C ALA A 159 4.57 12.51 -3.22
N ALA A 160 3.61 13.30 -2.76
CA ALA A 160 2.23 13.22 -3.22
C ALA A 160 2.06 14.01 -4.54
N ALA A 161 1.38 13.40 -5.52
CA ALA A 161 0.97 14.10 -6.73
C ALA A 161 -0.16 15.11 -6.45
N ARG A 162 -0.32 16.10 -7.32
CA ARG A 162 -1.44 17.03 -7.29
C ARG A 162 -1.75 17.59 -8.69
N SER A 163 -2.97 18.12 -8.87
CA SER A 163 -3.27 18.95 -10.04
C SER A 163 -2.54 20.29 -9.96
N TRP A 164 -2.00 20.76 -11.07
CA TRP A 164 -1.42 22.09 -11.21
C TRP A 164 -2.49 23.15 -11.51
N THR A 165 -3.57 22.76 -12.17
CA THR A 165 -4.69 23.63 -12.56
C THR A 165 -5.80 23.57 -11.52
N ASN A 166 -6.47 24.71 -11.28
CA ASN A 166 -7.59 24.84 -10.37
C ASN A 166 -7.33 24.33 -8.93
N ASN A 167 -6.09 24.49 -8.44
CA ASN A 167 -5.66 24.03 -7.14
C ASN A 167 -4.74 25.04 -6.42
N PRO A 168 -5.25 26.26 -6.13
CA PRO A 168 -4.44 27.33 -5.52
C PRO A 168 -3.93 26.95 -4.12
N ASN A 169 -4.66 26.11 -3.41
CA ASN A 169 -4.29 25.60 -2.08
C ASN A 169 -3.31 24.43 -2.11
N LYS A 170 -2.81 24.03 -3.29
CA LYS A 170 -1.84 22.95 -3.48
C LYS A 170 -2.24 21.62 -2.81
N LEU A 171 -3.54 21.32 -2.81
CA LEU A 171 -4.08 20.10 -2.21
C LEU A 171 -3.56 18.86 -2.95
N SER A 172 -3.07 17.88 -2.21
CA SER A 172 -2.55 16.63 -2.75
C SER A 172 -3.65 15.69 -3.22
N ASN A 173 -3.39 14.97 -4.32
CA ASN A 173 -4.17 13.79 -4.70
C ASN A 173 -3.86 12.67 -3.69
N PRO A 174 -4.86 12.09 -3.01
CA PRO A 174 -4.62 11.08 -2.00
C PRO A 174 -4.14 9.74 -2.56
N PHE A 175 -4.45 9.48 -3.84
CA PHE A 175 -4.28 8.18 -4.49
C PHE A 175 -2.97 8.04 -5.26
N GLU A 176 -2.32 9.15 -5.59
CA GLU A 176 -1.17 9.16 -6.49
C GLU A 176 0.07 9.71 -5.80
N PHE A 177 1.17 9.04 -6.03
CA PHE A 177 2.48 9.39 -5.48
C PHE A 177 3.55 9.29 -6.55
N TYR A 178 4.71 9.91 -6.28
CA TYR A 178 5.89 9.73 -7.12
C TYR A 178 7.16 9.62 -6.30
N MET A 179 8.14 8.94 -6.87
CA MET A 179 9.50 8.85 -6.37
C MET A 179 10.42 9.67 -7.28
N VAL A 180 11.24 10.54 -6.69
CA VAL A 180 12.19 11.36 -7.44
C VAL A 180 13.33 10.48 -7.94
N HIS A 181 13.50 10.39 -9.27
CA HIS A 181 14.56 9.60 -9.91
C HIS A 181 15.74 10.47 -10.40
N ASN A 182 15.59 11.79 -10.47
CA ASN A 182 16.68 12.70 -10.81
C ASN A 182 17.75 12.68 -9.71
N ARG A 183 19.00 12.34 -10.07
CA ARG A 183 20.14 12.28 -9.13
C ARG A 183 20.43 13.63 -8.45
N ASN A 184 20.15 14.72 -9.13
CA ASN A 184 20.28 16.09 -8.62
C ASN A 184 19.04 16.56 -7.85
N GLY A 185 18.02 15.68 -7.69
CA GLY A 185 16.75 16.04 -7.11
C GLY A 185 15.82 16.79 -8.07
N ALA A 186 14.63 17.12 -7.55
CA ALA A 186 13.59 17.90 -8.24
C ALA A 186 13.22 19.10 -7.36
N HIS A 187 14.21 19.91 -6.99
CA HIS A 187 14.08 20.95 -5.95
C HIS A 187 13.11 22.07 -6.29
N HIS A 188 12.76 22.27 -7.58
CA HIS A 188 11.71 23.18 -8.03
C HIS A 188 10.32 22.78 -7.54
N LEU A 189 10.15 21.52 -7.11
CA LEU A 189 8.89 21.00 -6.51
C LEU A 189 8.81 21.26 -5.00
N ASN A 190 9.86 21.78 -4.35
CA ASN A 190 9.83 22.11 -2.92
C ASN A 190 8.77 23.17 -2.63
N LYS A 191 7.91 22.94 -1.60
CA LYS A 191 6.75 23.77 -1.28
C LYS A 191 5.65 23.78 -2.37
N GLU A 192 5.78 22.95 -3.39
CA GLU A 192 4.75 22.71 -4.40
C GLU A 192 4.05 21.36 -4.17
N HIS A 193 4.80 20.34 -3.76
CA HIS A 193 4.31 19.02 -3.44
C HIS A 193 4.79 18.60 -2.06
N THR A 194 3.98 17.82 -1.33
CA THR A 194 4.36 17.29 -0.01
C THR A 194 5.25 16.07 -0.17
N VAL A 195 6.48 16.16 0.32
CA VAL A 195 7.37 15.02 0.50
C VAL A 195 7.03 14.34 1.83
N PHE A 196 6.56 13.10 1.78
CA PHE A 196 6.07 12.38 2.96
C PHE A 196 6.86 11.10 3.28
N GLY A 197 7.91 10.81 2.50
CA GLY A 197 8.77 9.66 2.72
C GLY A 197 10.01 9.68 1.83
N GLU A 198 10.75 8.60 1.87
CA GLU A 198 11.93 8.38 1.04
C GLU A 198 12.16 6.91 0.74
N VAL A 199 12.82 6.63 -0.37
CA VAL A 199 13.36 5.32 -0.71
C VAL A 199 14.58 5.04 0.16
N ILE A 200 14.60 3.89 0.83
CA ILE A 200 15.71 3.45 1.68
C ILE A 200 16.48 2.24 1.08
N SER A 201 15.86 1.56 0.10
CA SER A 201 16.49 0.44 -0.63
C SER A 201 15.73 0.18 -1.93
N GLY A 202 16.40 -0.43 -2.93
CA GLY A 202 15.81 -0.75 -4.22
C GLY A 202 16.01 0.35 -5.26
N PHE A 203 17.07 1.14 -5.15
CA PHE A 203 17.43 2.16 -6.13
C PHE A 203 17.76 1.57 -7.51
N ASP A 204 18.33 0.36 -7.55
CA ASP A 204 18.54 -0.41 -8.78
C ASP A 204 17.22 -0.79 -9.46
N THR A 205 16.18 -1.08 -8.68
CA THR A 205 14.83 -1.31 -9.19
C THR A 205 14.25 -0.03 -9.80
N MET A 206 14.44 1.13 -9.15
CA MET A 206 14.05 2.42 -9.73
C MET A 206 14.80 2.68 -11.05
N ASP A 207 16.10 2.37 -11.10
CA ASP A 207 16.92 2.55 -12.31
C ASP A 207 16.44 1.63 -13.46
N LYS A 208 15.99 0.41 -13.17
CA LYS A 208 15.37 -0.48 -14.17
C LYS A 208 14.04 0.08 -14.68
N ILE A 209 13.17 0.52 -13.76
CA ILE A 209 11.88 1.12 -14.12
C ILE A 209 12.08 2.39 -14.98
N SER A 210 13.04 3.23 -14.64
CA SER A 210 13.29 4.49 -15.36
C SER A 210 13.74 4.30 -16.82
N LYS A 211 14.15 3.10 -17.20
CA LYS A 211 14.65 2.74 -18.55
C LYS A 211 13.57 2.08 -19.42
N VAL A 212 12.36 1.86 -18.91
CA VAL A 212 11.29 1.25 -19.71
C VAL A 212 10.90 2.14 -20.87
N LYS A 213 10.38 1.52 -21.92
CA LYS A 213 9.81 2.24 -23.06
C LYS A 213 8.51 2.91 -22.63
N VAL A 214 8.33 4.17 -22.99
CA VAL A 214 7.13 4.97 -22.69
C VAL A 214 6.54 5.57 -23.95
N GLY A 215 5.25 5.88 -23.93
CA GLY A 215 4.54 6.68 -24.93
C GLY A 215 4.86 8.17 -24.83
N LYS A 216 4.19 8.99 -25.66
CA LYS A 216 4.36 10.45 -25.67
C LYS A 216 3.92 11.14 -24.37
N ASP A 217 3.02 10.50 -23.62
CA ASP A 217 2.46 10.91 -22.32
C ASP A 217 3.29 10.40 -21.14
N GLU A 218 4.46 9.79 -21.40
CA GLU A 218 5.34 9.15 -20.42
C GLU A 218 4.70 7.91 -19.74
N TRP A 219 3.59 7.38 -20.28
CA TRP A 219 3.00 6.12 -19.84
C TRP A 219 3.84 4.94 -20.35
N PRO A 220 4.21 3.96 -19.48
CA PRO A 220 4.92 2.77 -19.93
C PRO A 220 4.13 2.01 -21.01
N THR A 221 4.83 1.53 -22.07
CA THR A 221 4.19 0.75 -23.15
C THR A 221 3.78 -0.66 -22.70
N GLU A 222 4.29 -1.11 -21.57
CA GLU A 222 3.89 -2.35 -20.90
C GLU A 222 3.57 -2.04 -19.45
N ASP A 223 2.45 -2.56 -18.94
CA ASP A 223 2.00 -2.36 -17.59
C ASP A 223 3.06 -2.72 -16.56
N ILE A 224 3.27 -1.81 -15.62
CA ILE A 224 4.13 -2.03 -14.46
C ILE A 224 3.23 -2.14 -13.23
N ARG A 225 2.60 -3.31 -13.08
CA ARG A 225 1.77 -3.61 -11.91
C ARG A 225 2.60 -3.63 -10.65
N MET A 226 1.98 -3.20 -9.54
CA MET A 226 2.64 -3.18 -8.26
C MET A 226 1.74 -3.72 -7.15
N THR A 227 2.36 -4.24 -6.10
CA THR A 227 1.72 -4.44 -4.81
C THR A 227 2.47 -3.65 -3.76
N ILE A 228 1.74 -3.08 -2.81
CA ILE A 228 2.34 -2.33 -1.71
C ILE A 228 1.96 -3.02 -0.40
N GLU A 229 2.97 -3.28 0.43
CA GLU A 229 2.82 -3.95 1.72
C GLU A 229 3.54 -3.17 2.82
N ILE A 230 3.01 -3.27 4.03
CA ILE A 230 3.67 -2.79 5.24
C ILE A 230 4.70 -3.84 5.64
N VAL A 231 5.91 -3.39 6.00
CA VAL A 231 6.97 -4.23 6.57
C VAL A 231 7.26 -3.78 8.00
N GLU A 232 7.57 -4.73 8.86
CA GLU A 232 7.93 -4.48 10.26
C GLU A 232 9.36 -3.93 10.41
#